data_2cc277b01be7cd73f5c897b886c3ccad
#
_entry.id   2cc277b01be7cd73f5c897b886c3ccad
#
_cell.length_a   1.000
_cell.length_b   1.000
_cell.length_c   1.000
_cell.angle_alpha   90.00
_cell.angle_beta   90.00
_cell.angle_gamma   90.00
#
_symmetry.space_group_name_H-M   'P 1'
#
loop_
_entity.id
_entity.type
_entity.pdbx_description
1 polymer ?
#
loop_
_entity_poly.entity_id
_entity_poly.type
_entity_poly.pdbx_seq_one_letter_code
_entity_poly.pdbx_strand_id
1 'polypeptide(L)'
;MLKIRFTPQAVADLDGIKRYISDELFNPQAAADLLALIFEKIRTLVALPQTGARLRTDIPILKTYRFIPCKNYIVFYRTEEKFVSIIRILYARRDYLGVLESDTKDDEEG
;
A
#
# COMPACT_ATOMS: atom_id res chain seq x y z
N MET A 1 7.15 17.45 9.84
CA MET A 1 6.76 16.02 9.82
C MET A 1 5.72 15.78 8.75
N LEU A 2 5.90 14.73 7.97
CA LEU A 2 4.97 14.39 6.91
C LEU A 2 3.65 13.87 7.49
N LYS A 3 2.57 14.06 6.75
CA LYS A 3 1.25 13.50 7.07
C LYS A 3 1.00 12.28 6.20
N ILE A 4 0.18 11.35 6.69
CA ILE A 4 -0.21 10.16 5.94
C ILE A 4 -1.47 10.47 5.14
N ARG A 5 -1.49 10.01 3.89
CA ARG A 5 -2.66 10.11 3.02
C ARG A 5 -2.87 8.76 2.32
N PHE A 6 -4.13 8.35 2.20
CA PHE A 6 -4.48 7.09 1.52
C PHE A 6 -5.22 7.39 0.23
N THR A 7 -4.87 6.70 -0.85
CA THR A 7 -5.69 6.73 -2.05
C THR A 7 -7.00 5.98 -1.81
N PRO A 8 -8.06 6.27 -2.58
CA PRO A 8 -9.29 5.47 -2.48
C PRO A 8 -9.04 3.98 -2.71
N GLN A 9 -8.13 3.61 -3.60
CA GLN A 9 -7.78 2.23 -3.86
C GLN A 9 -7.13 1.57 -2.64
N ALA A 10 -6.24 2.30 -1.94
CA ALA A 10 -5.62 1.78 -0.72
C ALA A 10 -6.63 1.55 0.39
N VAL A 11 -7.60 2.45 0.54
CA VAL A 11 -8.70 2.26 1.50
C VAL A 11 -9.51 1.01 1.14
N ALA A 12 -9.83 0.83 -0.14
CA ALA A 12 -10.54 -0.37 -0.61
C ALA A 12 -9.73 -1.64 -0.37
N ASP A 13 -8.40 -1.58 -0.56
CA ASP A 13 -7.52 -2.71 -0.29
C ASP A 13 -7.58 -3.12 1.18
N LEU A 14 -7.50 -2.16 2.11
CA LEU A 14 -7.59 -2.43 3.55
C LEU A 14 -8.93 -3.08 3.91
N ASP A 15 -10.01 -2.56 3.37
CA ASP A 15 -11.34 -3.11 3.62
C ASP A 15 -11.45 -4.55 3.07
N GLY A 16 -10.92 -4.78 1.88
CA GLY A 16 -10.90 -6.11 1.26
C GLY A 16 -10.10 -7.13 2.07
N ILE A 17 -8.92 -6.73 2.57
CA ILE A 17 -8.09 -7.58 3.42
C ILE A 17 -8.84 -7.96 4.70
N LYS A 18 -9.45 -6.95 5.35
CA LYS A 18 -10.22 -7.17 6.56
C LYS A 18 -11.36 -8.18 6.33
N ARG A 19 -12.14 -7.97 5.28
CA ARG A 19 -13.28 -8.85 4.98
C ARG A 19 -12.84 -10.25 4.62
N TYR A 20 -11.77 -10.39 3.85
CA TYR A 20 -11.26 -11.71 3.46
C TYR A 20 -10.86 -12.54 4.69
N ILE A 21 -10.05 -11.96 5.58
CA ILE A 21 -9.55 -12.69 6.74
C ILE A 21 -10.65 -12.91 7.77
N SER A 22 -11.49 -11.90 8.01
CA SER A 22 -12.56 -11.98 8.99
C SER A 22 -13.67 -12.94 8.56
N ASP A 23 -14.10 -12.83 7.31
CA ASP A 23 -15.31 -13.52 6.83
C ASP A 23 -14.99 -14.82 6.09
N GLU A 24 -14.00 -14.81 5.18
CA GLU A 24 -13.64 -15.99 4.40
C GLU A 24 -12.81 -16.99 5.21
N LEU A 25 -11.88 -16.48 6.05
CA LEU A 25 -11.03 -17.31 6.89
C LEU A 25 -11.57 -17.47 8.30
N PHE A 26 -12.72 -16.87 8.60
CA PHE A 26 -13.38 -16.93 9.91
C PHE A 26 -12.46 -16.56 11.07
N ASN A 27 -11.63 -15.54 10.87
CA ASN A 27 -10.65 -15.14 11.87
C ASN A 27 -10.58 -13.61 12.07
N PRO A 28 -11.60 -13.04 12.75
CA PRO A 28 -11.63 -11.58 12.97
C PRO A 28 -10.42 -11.06 13.75
N GLN A 29 -9.90 -11.85 14.69
CA GLN A 29 -8.73 -11.43 15.46
C GLN A 29 -7.49 -11.32 14.58
N ALA A 30 -7.27 -12.28 13.69
CA ALA A 30 -6.16 -12.21 12.73
C ALA A 30 -6.28 -11.00 11.81
N ALA A 31 -7.50 -10.66 11.40
CA ALA A 31 -7.75 -9.47 10.58
C ALA A 31 -7.34 -8.19 11.35
N ALA A 32 -7.77 -8.07 12.61
CA ALA A 32 -7.43 -6.93 13.43
C ALA A 32 -5.92 -6.82 13.67
N ASP A 33 -5.27 -7.94 13.95
CA ASP A 33 -3.82 -7.98 14.20
C ASP A 33 -3.03 -7.56 12.96
N LEU A 34 -3.42 -8.03 11.78
CA LEU A 34 -2.75 -7.67 10.53
C LEU A 34 -2.93 -6.19 10.21
N LEU A 35 -4.15 -5.67 10.36
CA LEU A 35 -4.39 -4.25 10.10
C LEU A 35 -3.59 -3.37 11.07
N ALA A 36 -3.51 -3.75 12.35
CA ALA A 36 -2.70 -3.02 13.33
C ALA A 36 -1.22 -3.01 12.92
N LEU A 37 -0.70 -4.13 12.45
CA LEU A 37 0.68 -4.24 11.99
C LEU A 37 0.92 -3.38 10.75
N ILE A 38 0.00 -3.39 9.79
CA ILE A 38 0.10 -2.55 8.59
C ILE A 38 0.15 -1.06 8.98
N PHE A 39 -0.74 -0.62 9.86
CA PHE A 39 -0.74 0.78 10.32
C PHE A 39 0.51 1.15 11.09
N GLU A 40 1.06 0.23 11.88
CA GLU A 40 2.34 0.45 12.56
C GLU A 40 3.47 0.67 11.57
N LYS A 41 3.54 -0.16 10.52
CA LYS A 41 4.54 0.01 9.45
C LYS A 41 4.37 1.36 8.75
N ILE A 42 3.14 1.74 8.45
CA ILE A 42 2.86 3.02 7.78
C ILE A 42 3.31 4.19 8.67
N ARG A 43 3.06 4.14 9.98
CA ARG A 43 3.48 5.21 10.90
C ARG A 43 4.99 5.41 10.90
N THR A 44 5.77 4.35 10.76
CA THR A 44 7.24 4.50 10.70
C THR A 44 7.69 5.31 9.49
N LEU A 45 6.91 5.29 8.41
CA LEU A 45 7.24 6.02 7.17
C LEU A 45 7.12 7.54 7.33
N VAL A 46 6.38 8.02 8.32
CA VAL A 46 6.27 9.46 8.60
C VAL A 46 7.61 10.02 9.05
N ALA A 47 8.31 9.31 9.94
CA ALA A 47 9.62 9.71 10.45
C ALA A 47 10.74 9.33 9.49
N LEU A 48 10.62 8.18 8.83
CA LEU A 48 11.66 7.59 7.98
C LEU A 48 11.07 7.19 6.62
N PRO A 49 10.71 8.18 5.77
CA PRO A 49 10.02 7.87 4.52
C PRO A 49 10.84 7.08 3.51
N GLN A 50 12.17 7.02 3.69
CA GLN A 50 13.04 6.28 2.79
C GLN A 50 13.31 4.84 3.26
N THR A 51 12.58 4.38 4.28
CA THR A 51 12.73 3.01 4.80
C THR A 51 12.40 1.95 3.76
N GLY A 52 11.37 2.18 2.93
CA GLY A 52 10.99 1.24 1.89
C GLY A 52 11.96 1.25 0.72
N ALA A 53 12.05 0.10 0.05
CA ALA A 53 12.86 -0.03 -1.15
C ALA A 53 12.20 0.67 -2.35
N ARG A 54 13.00 1.14 -3.28
CA ARG A 54 12.48 1.72 -4.51
C ARG A 54 11.92 0.61 -5.40
N LEU A 55 10.78 0.88 -6.04
CA LEU A 55 10.17 -0.05 -6.98
C LEU A 55 11.04 -0.13 -8.23
N ARG A 56 11.43 -1.35 -8.61
CA ARG A 56 12.20 -1.59 -9.83
C ARG A 56 11.24 -1.74 -10.98
N THR A 57 11.30 -0.81 -11.93
CA THR A 57 10.38 -0.78 -13.07
C THR A 57 10.95 0.12 -14.16
N ASP A 58 10.60 -0.16 -15.42
CA ASP A 58 10.91 0.72 -16.54
C ASP A 58 9.79 1.75 -16.79
N ILE A 59 8.69 1.68 -16.05
CA ILE A 59 7.57 2.60 -16.19
C ILE A 59 7.89 3.89 -15.43
N PRO A 60 8.08 5.03 -16.13
CA PRO A 60 8.62 6.23 -15.48
C PRO A 60 7.85 6.72 -14.26
N ILE A 61 6.52 6.73 -14.31
CA ILE A 61 5.71 7.23 -13.20
C ILE A 61 5.86 6.35 -11.96
N LEU A 62 6.06 5.04 -12.13
CA LEU A 62 6.21 4.11 -11.01
C LEU A 62 7.59 4.15 -10.38
N LYS A 63 8.57 4.79 -11.02
CA LYS A 63 9.92 4.91 -10.45
C LYS A 63 9.97 5.73 -9.17
N THR A 64 8.95 6.55 -8.92
CA THR A 64 8.86 7.34 -7.70
C THR A 64 8.30 6.54 -6.53
N TYR A 65 7.78 5.35 -6.78
CA TYR A 65 7.16 4.51 -5.74
C TYR A 65 8.20 3.77 -4.93
N ARG A 66 7.88 3.59 -3.66
CA ARG A 66 8.61 2.72 -2.75
C ARG A 66 7.66 1.67 -2.21
N PHE A 67 8.22 0.61 -1.64
CA PHE A 67 7.40 -0.44 -1.04
C PHE A 67 8.02 -0.95 0.24
N ILE A 68 7.17 -1.42 1.14
CA ILE A 68 7.59 -2.07 2.38
C ILE A 68 6.71 -3.31 2.57
N PRO A 69 7.33 -4.50 2.79
CA PRO A 69 6.53 -5.69 3.03
C PRO A 69 5.95 -5.71 4.44
N CYS A 70 4.79 -6.34 4.56
CA CYS A 70 4.12 -6.57 5.84
C CYS A 70 3.42 -7.91 5.77
N LYS A 71 4.02 -8.95 6.35
CA LYS A 71 3.53 -10.33 6.23
C LYS A 71 3.43 -10.74 4.75
N ASN A 72 2.26 -11.17 4.30
CA ASN A 72 2.03 -11.59 2.92
C ASN A 72 1.59 -10.46 2.00
N TYR A 73 1.65 -9.21 2.49
CA TYR A 73 1.21 -8.04 1.75
C TYR A 73 2.37 -7.08 1.55
N ILE A 74 2.22 -6.20 0.57
CA ILE A 74 3.19 -5.15 0.28
C ILE A 74 2.45 -3.82 0.29
N VAL A 75 2.99 -2.86 1.05
CA VAL A 75 2.49 -1.49 1.08
C VAL A 75 3.29 -0.68 0.07
N PHE A 76 2.63 -0.18 -0.98
CA PHE A 76 3.23 0.69 -1.97
C PHE A 76 2.90 2.13 -1.62
N TYR A 77 3.92 2.98 -1.61
CA TYR A 77 3.75 4.38 -1.21
C TYR A 77 4.65 5.30 -2.01
N ARG A 78 4.35 6.57 -1.95
CA ARG A 78 5.15 7.62 -2.56
C ARG A 78 5.28 8.77 -1.57
N THR A 79 6.48 9.36 -1.48
CA THR A 79 6.71 10.53 -0.66
C THR A 79 6.45 11.78 -1.49
N GLU A 80 5.61 12.65 -0.99
CA GLU A 80 5.34 13.96 -1.56
C GLU A 80 5.81 15.02 -0.58
N GLU A 81 5.77 16.29 -0.97
CA GLU A 81 6.33 17.37 -0.16
C GLU A 81 5.84 17.35 1.29
N LYS A 82 4.53 17.16 1.48
CA LYS A 82 3.90 17.19 2.81
C LYS A 82 3.30 15.86 3.24
N PHE A 83 3.33 14.85 2.37
CA PHE A 83 2.61 13.60 2.60
C PHE A 83 3.45 12.38 2.30
N VAL A 84 3.19 11.32 3.05
CA VAL A 84 3.44 9.95 2.63
C VAL A 84 2.11 9.45 2.08
N SER A 85 2.03 9.24 0.78
CA SER A 85 0.82 8.78 0.13
C SER A 85 0.84 7.27 -0.02
N ILE A 86 -0.08 6.59 0.65
CA ILE A 86 -0.22 5.14 0.55
C ILE A 86 -1.03 4.85 -0.71
N ILE A 87 -0.38 4.24 -1.69
CA ILE A 87 -0.93 4.07 -3.04
C ILE A 87 -1.78 2.82 -3.15
N ARG A 88 -1.23 1.68 -2.74
CA ARG A 88 -1.92 0.38 -2.73
C ARG A 88 -1.37 -0.49 -1.62
N ILE A 89 -2.18 -1.47 -1.17
CA ILE A 89 -1.75 -2.53 -0.27
C ILE A 89 -2.19 -3.83 -0.91
N LEU A 90 -1.23 -4.58 -1.46
CA LEU A 90 -1.51 -5.72 -2.32
C LEU A 90 -0.88 -7.00 -1.79
N TYR A 91 -1.54 -8.12 -2.06
CA TYR A 91 -1.00 -9.44 -1.75
C TYR A 91 0.30 -9.64 -2.55
N ALA A 92 1.35 -10.13 -1.89
CA ALA A 92 2.69 -10.18 -2.46
C ALA A 92 2.81 -11.06 -3.72
N ARG A 93 1.91 -12.03 -3.89
CA ARG A 93 1.90 -12.93 -5.05
C ARG A 93 1.07 -12.41 -6.22
N ARG A 94 0.42 -11.28 -6.05
CA ARG A 94 -0.36 -10.66 -7.11
C ARG A 94 0.56 -9.99 -8.13
N ASP A 95 0.09 -9.84 -9.37
CA ASP A 95 0.80 -9.04 -10.38
C ASP A 95 0.65 -7.55 -10.03
N TYR A 96 1.46 -7.10 -9.05
CA TYR A 96 1.34 -5.75 -8.53
C TYR A 96 1.79 -4.69 -9.53
N LEU A 97 2.77 -4.98 -10.39
CA LEU A 97 3.19 -4.01 -11.41
C LEU A 97 2.06 -3.73 -12.39
N GLY A 98 1.35 -4.76 -12.83
CA GLY A 98 0.20 -4.59 -13.71
C GLY A 98 -0.91 -3.77 -13.06
N VAL A 99 -1.18 -4.02 -11.77
CA VAL A 99 -2.18 -3.26 -11.01
C VAL A 99 -1.77 -1.78 -10.91
N LEU A 100 -0.53 -1.51 -10.53
CA LEU A 100 -0.03 -0.14 -10.37
C LEU A 100 -0.05 0.62 -11.71
N GLU A 101 0.35 -0.04 -12.79
CA GLU A 101 0.32 0.55 -14.12
C GLU A 101 -1.12 0.87 -14.55
N SER A 102 -2.04 -0.05 -14.32
CA SER A 102 -3.46 0.13 -14.64
C SER A 102 -4.06 1.33 -13.88
N ASP A 103 -3.70 1.48 -12.60
CA ASP A 103 -4.16 2.62 -11.78
C ASP A 103 -3.73 3.95 -12.39
N THR A 104 -2.50 4.05 -12.91
CA THR A 104 -2.02 5.29 -13.53
C THR A 104 -2.73 5.61 -14.83
N LYS A 105 -3.10 4.60 -15.60
CA LYS A 105 -3.87 4.79 -16.83
C LYS A 105 -5.28 5.29 -16.54
N ASP A 106 -5.91 4.76 -15.50
CA ASP A 106 -7.23 5.21 -15.07
C ASP A 106 -7.19 6.68 -14.64
N ASP A 107 -6.14 7.09 -13.91
CA ASP A 107 -5.96 8.47 -13.49
C ASP A 107 -5.76 9.41 -14.69
N GLU A 108 -5.06 8.97 -15.73
CA GLU A 108 -4.85 9.75 -16.95
C GLU A 108 -6.13 9.94 -17.76
N GLU A 109 -7.02 8.95 -17.74
CA GLU A 109 -8.29 8.99 -18.47
C GLU A 109 -9.37 9.74 -17.68
N GLY A 110 -9.21 9.84 -16.39
CA GLY A 110 -10.13 10.52 -15.49
C GLY A 110 -9.80 11.98 -15.35
#